data_690a7dfd20eaf7400c0c993cbf0ed6f5
#
_entry.id   690a7dfd20eaf7400c0c993cbf0ed6f5
#
_cell.length_a   1.000
_cell.length_b   1.000
_cell.length_c   1.000
_cell.angle_alpha   90.00
_cell.angle_beta   90.00
_cell.angle_gamma   90.00
#
_symmetry.space_group_name_H-M   'P 1'
#
loop_
_entity.id
_entity.type
_entity.pdbx_description
1 polymer ?
#
loop_
_entity_poly.entity_id
_entity_poly.type
_entity_poly.pdbx_seq_one_letter_code
_entity_poly.pdbx_strand_id
1 'polypeptide(L)'
;ASDVYKRQMKITLFNVNGLDVENPNIDVLNEWYFKTMHHEFAHILHQTKNYSTDFNDITAGKYTGEGWVNIQDADARKDGFVTAYGSSKPDEDFVETIANYVVKSDAEWQNIMSQAGTVGGALIQEKLDMVTEYLSDSWGIDIQALHEEVQERQSHILEMDWTTLK
;
A
#
# COMPACT_ATOMS: atom_id res chain seq x y z
N ALA A 1 10.48 -3.01 -11.20
CA ALA A 1 9.90 -3.62 -10.01
C ALA A 1 10.84 -3.45 -8.83
N SER A 2 10.28 -3.28 -7.65
CA SER A 2 11.01 -3.27 -6.39
C SER A 2 10.86 -4.61 -5.71
N ASP A 3 11.81 -5.01 -4.89
CA ASP A 3 11.78 -6.29 -4.19
C ASP A 3 12.47 -6.17 -2.82
N VAL A 4 11.91 -6.87 -1.83
CA VAL A 4 12.54 -7.09 -0.52
C VAL A 4 12.94 -8.55 -0.43
N TYR A 5 14.24 -8.82 -0.55
CA TYR A 5 14.75 -10.15 -0.34
C TYR A 5 14.56 -10.59 1.10
N LYS A 6 13.95 -11.77 1.29
CA LYS A 6 13.75 -12.37 2.62
C LYS A 6 15.03 -12.26 3.46
N ARG A 7 14.93 -11.59 4.61
CA ARG A 7 15.98 -11.36 5.63
C ARG A 7 17.05 -10.31 5.30
N GLN A 8 16.96 -9.54 4.23
CA GLN A 8 17.98 -8.53 3.95
C GLN A 8 17.64 -7.14 4.50
N MET A 9 16.42 -6.90 4.95
CA MET A 9 15.95 -5.59 5.46
C MET A 9 16.40 -4.43 4.54
N LYS A 10 16.34 -4.66 3.24
CA LYS A 10 16.83 -3.73 2.22
C LYS A 10 15.78 -3.56 1.14
N ILE A 11 15.41 -2.33 0.89
CA ILE A 11 14.57 -1.94 -0.25
C ILE A 11 15.49 -1.61 -1.43
N THR A 12 15.19 -2.16 -2.60
CA THR A 12 15.85 -1.79 -3.85
C THR A 12 14.81 -1.23 -4.80
N LEU A 13 14.94 0.05 -5.13
CA LEU A 13 14.08 0.72 -6.10
C LEU A 13 14.73 0.65 -7.48
N PHE A 14 13.99 0.12 -8.45
CA PHE A 14 14.38 0.10 -9.85
C PHE A 14 13.80 1.32 -10.58
N ASN A 15 14.40 1.69 -11.71
CA ASN A 15 13.95 2.82 -12.55
C ASN A 15 13.98 4.21 -11.87
N VAL A 16 14.77 4.39 -10.81
CA VAL A 16 14.87 5.70 -10.15
C VAL A 16 15.37 6.78 -11.13
N ASN A 17 16.16 6.38 -12.13
CA ASN A 17 16.64 7.28 -13.18
C ASN A 17 15.54 7.76 -14.14
N GLY A 18 14.35 7.18 -14.07
CA GLY A 18 13.16 7.64 -14.80
C GLY A 18 12.42 8.78 -14.13
N LEU A 19 12.84 9.16 -12.92
CA LEU A 19 12.27 10.31 -12.22
C LEU A 19 12.71 11.61 -12.90
N ASP A 20 11.73 12.37 -13.40
CA ASP A 20 11.97 13.73 -13.90
C ASP A 20 12.02 14.69 -12.71
N VAL A 21 13.23 15.07 -12.30
CA VAL A 21 13.45 15.98 -11.17
C VAL A 21 13.22 17.44 -11.53
N GLU A 22 13.21 17.78 -12.83
CA GLU A 22 12.97 19.15 -13.29
C GLU A 22 11.45 19.42 -13.43
N ASN A 23 10.67 18.37 -13.75
CA ASN A 23 9.23 18.46 -13.89
C ASN A 23 8.55 17.27 -13.20
N PRO A 24 8.59 17.20 -11.85
CA PRO A 24 8.03 16.07 -11.11
C PRO A 24 6.52 15.98 -11.32
N ASN A 25 6.04 14.77 -11.64
CA ASN A 25 4.62 14.48 -11.74
C ASN A 25 4.16 13.77 -10.46
N ILE A 26 3.24 14.38 -9.71
CA ILE A 26 2.75 13.87 -8.44
C ILE A 26 2.13 12.47 -8.57
N ASP A 27 1.32 12.24 -9.59
CA ASP A 27 0.65 10.95 -9.77
C ASP A 27 1.66 9.83 -10.03
N VAL A 28 2.70 10.13 -10.84
CA VAL A 28 3.81 9.20 -11.09
C VAL A 28 4.61 8.93 -9.83
N LEU A 29 4.89 9.98 -9.03
CA LEU A 29 5.60 9.85 -7.77
C LEU A 29 4.82 9.00 -6.76
N ASN A 30 3.53 9.26 -6.61
CA ASN A 30 2.67 8.50 -5.70
C ASN A 30 2.56 7.04 -6.10
N GLU A 31 2.25 6.75 -7.37
CA GLU A 31 1.98 5.38 -7.83
C GLU A 31 3.25 4.52 -7.90
N TRP A 32 4.36 5.07 -8.40
CA TRP A 32 5.55 4.27 -8.74
C TRP A 32 6.69 4.38 -7.72
N TYR A 33 6.69 5.43 -6.88
CA TYR A 33 7.77 5.64 -5.91
C TYR A 33 7.25 5.58 -4.48
N PHE A 34 6.32 6.42 -4.08
CA PHE A 34 5.90 6.49 -2.68
C PHE A 34 5.10 5.27 -2.26
N LYS A 35 4.11 4.86 -3.07
CA LYS A 35 3.37 3.62 -2.79
C LYS A 35 4.31 2.43 -2.72
N THR A 36 5.21 2.29 -3.71
CA THR A 36 6.17 1.18 -3.73
C THR A 36 7.08 1.20 -2.50
N MET A 37 7.57 2.37 -2.06
CA MET A 37 8.39 2.46 -0.86
C MET A 37 7.63 2.01 0.40
N HIS A 38 6.39 2.44 0.58
CA HIS A 38 5.57 2.01 1.72
C HIS A 38 5.23 0.52 1.65
N HIS A 39 4.93 0.00 0.47
CA HIS A 39 4.71 -1.42 0.21
C HIS A 39 5.92 -2.27 0.63
N GLU A 40 7.09 -1.97 0.11
CA GLU A 40 8.31 -2.71 0.42
C GLU A 40 8.73 -2.56 1.88
N PHE A 41 8.53 -1.39 2.47
CA PHE A 41 8.79 -1.18 3.89
C PHE A 41 7.85 -1.99 4.77
N ALA A 42 6.57 -2.09 4.40
CA ALA A 42 5.62 -2.94 5.11
C ALA A 42 6.02 -4.42 5.07
N HIS A 43 6.62 -4.90 3.97
CA HIS A 43 7.23 -6.24 3.92
C HIS A 43 8.35 -6.41 4.95
N ILE A 44 9.22 -5.41 5.14
CA ILE A 44 10.25 -5.46 6.18
C ILE A 44 9.61 -5.55 7.58
N LEU A 45 8.57 -4.77 7.83
CA LEU A 45 7.88 -4.78 9.12
C LEU A 45 7.33 -6.17 9.43
N HIS A 46 6.51 -6.76 8.56
CA HIS A 46 5.87 -8.05 8.84
C HIS A 46 6.85 -9.24 8.79
N GLN A 47 7.96 -9.16 8.05
CA GLN A 47 9.01 -10.16 8.10
C GLN A 47 9.82 -10.12 9.41
N THR A 48 9.80 -9.00 10.09
CA THR A 48 10.48 -8.81 11.39
C THR A 48 9.57 -9.17 12.56
N LYS A 49 8.32 -8.74 12.52
CA LYS A 49 7.27 -9.09 13.48
C LYS A 49 6.03 -9.51 12.70
N ASN A 50 5.64 -10.78 12.80
CA ASN A 50 4.52 -11.31 12.04
C ASN A 50 3.20 -10.63 12.44
N TYR A 51 2.33 -10.38 11.47
CA TYR A 51 0.93 -10.03 11.70
C TYR A 51 0.09 -11.29 12.03
N SER A 52 -1.13 -11.12 12.55
CA SER A 52 -2.04 -12.25 12.83
C SER A 52 -2.48 -12.95 11.54
N THR A 53 -2.43 -14.28 11.55
CA THR A 53 -2.95 -15.10 10.44
C THR A 53 -4.45 -14.96 10.22
N ASP A 54 -5.20 -14.42 11.19
CA ASP A 54 -6.64 -14.14 11.07
C ASP A 54 -6.92 -13.16 9.90
N PHE A 55 -5.96 -12.29 9.59
CA PHE A 55 -6.02 -11.43 8.40
C PHE A 55 -6.25 -12.25 7.10
N ASN A 56 -5.60 -13.39 6.99
CA ASN A 56 -5.69 -14.24 5.80
C ASN A 56 -7.09 -14.88 5.65
N ASP A 57 -7.82 -15.02 6.75
CA ASP A 57 -9.14 -15.64 6.79
C ASP A 57 -10.24 -14.69 6.30
N ILE A 58 -10.04 -13.37 6.37
CA ILE A 58 -11.02 -12.36 5.92
C ILE A 58 -11.45 -12.60 4.46
N THR A 59 -10.49 -12.92 3.59
CA THR A 59 -10.74 -13.22 2.18
C THR A 59 -10.25 -14.61 1.79
N ALA A 60 -10.31 -15.58 2.71
CA ALA A 60 -9.93 -16.96 2.44
C ALA A 60 -10.68 -17.52 1.23
N GLY A 61 -9.94 -18.21 0.36
CA GLY A 61 -10.50 -18.82 -0.88
C GLY A 61 -10.70 -17.84 -2.04
N LYS A 62 -10.40 -16.54 -1.88
CA LYS A 62 -10.49 -15.54 -2.94
C LYS A 62 -9.13 -15.14 -3.53
N TYR A 63 -8.02 -15.60 -2.95
CA TYR A 63 -6.69 -15.33 -3.51
C TYR A 63 -6.48 -16.04 -4.84
N THR A 64 -5.94 -15.35 -5.82
CA THR A 64 -5.90 -15.75 -7.23
C THR A 64 -4.52 -16.23 -7.70
N GLY A 65 -3.49 -16.13 -6.84
CA GLY A 65 -2.12 -16.42 -7.24
C GLY A 65 -1.70 -15.54 -8.41
N GLU A 66 -1.11 -16.12 -9.44
CA GLU A 66 -0.70 -15.39 -10.66
C GLU A 66 -1.88 -14.89 -11.51
N GLY A 67 -3.10 -15.32 -11.21
CA GLY A 67 -4.31 -14.90 -11.93
C GLY A 67 -4.65 -13.42 -11.81
N TRP A 68 -4.10 -12.74 -10.80
CA TRP A 68 -4.32 -11.31 -10.55
C TRP A 68 -4.05 -10.42 -11.77
N VAL A 69 -3.11 -10.79 -12.65
CA VAL A 69 -2.75 -10.03 -13.87
C VAL A 69 -3.91 -9.86 -14.86
N ASN A 70 -4.95 -10.70 -14.73
CA ASN A 70 -6.15 -10.66 -15.56
C ASN A 70 -7.36 -10.02 -14.86
N ILE A 71 -7.17 -9.47 -13.66
CA ILE A 71 -8.22 -8.89 -12.83
C ILE A 71 -8.04 -7.38 -12.84
N GLN A 72 -9.15 -6.64 -12.93
CA GLN A 72 -9.13 -5.19 -12.74
C GLN A 72 -9.27 -4.87 -11.25
N ASP A 73 -8.62 -3.78 -10.78
CA ASP A 73 -8.73 -3.35 -9.38
C ASP A 73 -10.19 -3.21 -8.91
N ALA A 74 -11.05 -2.65 -9.77
CA ALA A 74 -12.47 -2.49 -9.44
C ALA A 74 -13.20 -3.81 -9.18
N ASP A 75 -12.77 -4.91 -9.78
CA ASP A 75 -13.34 -6.23 -9.52
C ASP A 75 -12.71 -6.86 -8.27
N ALA A 76 -11.41 -6.73 -8.08
CA ALA A 76 -10.74 -7.16 -6.85
C ALA A 76 -11.31 -6.47 -5.61
N ARG A 77 -11.67 -5.18 -5.69
CA ARG A 77 -12.29 -4.42 -4.61
C ARG A 77 -13.62 -5.00 -4.15
N LYS A 78 -14.45 -5.50 -5.06
CA LYS A 78 -15.72 -6.18 -4.71
C LYS A 78 -15.50 -7.46 -3.90
N ASP A 79 -14.33 -8.08 -4.07
CA ASP A 79 -13.91 -9.27 -3.33
C ASP A 79 -13.17 -8.97 -2.03
N GLY A 80 -12.96 -7.69 -1.71
CA GLY A 80 -12.33 -7.25 -0.47
C GLY A 80 -10.82 -7.03 -0.55
N PHE A 81 -10.28 -6.81 -1.76
CA PHE A 81 -8.88 -6.43 -1.98
C PHE A 81 -8.77 -4.98 -2.42
N VAL A 82 -7.78 -4.25 -1.95
CA VAL A 82 -7.57 -2.85 -2.34
C VAL A 82 -7.14 -2.74 -3.81
N THR A 83 -6.31 -3.69 -4.26
CA THR A 83 -5.82 -3.80 -5.65
C THR A 83 -5.94 -5.23 -6.15
N ALA A 84 -5.90 -5.41 -7.47
CA ALA A 84 -5.80 -6.73 -8.07
C ALA A 84 -4.52 -7.46 -7.60
N TYR A 85 -3.41 -6.74 -7.47
CA TYR A 85 -2.16 -7.32 -6.98
C TYR A 85 -2.27 -7.85 -5.55
N GLY A 86 -2.98 -7.16 -4.67
CA GLY A 86 -3.30 -7.64 -3.32
C GLY A 86 -4.02 -9.00 -3.33
N SER A 87 -4.81 -9.30 -4.36
CA SER A 87 -5.46 -10.61 -4.48
C SER A 87 -4.51 -11.76 -4.81
N SER A 88 -3.24 -11.50 -5.08
CA SER A 88 -2.27 -12.55 -5.43
C SER A 88 -1.97 -13.49 -4.27
N LYS A 89 -1.75 -12.96 -3.09
CA LYS A 89 -1.48 -13.74 -1.85
C LYS A 89 -1.65 -12.86 -0.60
N PRO A 90 -1.80 -13.48 0.59
CA PRO A 90 -2.03 -12.74 1.84
C PRO A 90 -0.98 -11.69 2.18
N ASP A 91 0.30 -11.97 1.96
CA ASP A 91 1.38 -11.01 2.26
C ASP A 91 1.28 -9.75 1.40
N GLU A 92 0.95 -9.90 0.11
CA GLU A 92 0.75 -8.76 -0.80
C GLU A 92 -0.52 -7.98 -0.44
N ASP A 93 -1.59 -8.66 -0.04
CA ASP A 93 -2.82 -8.03 0.43
C ASP A 93 -2.58 -7.15 1.66
N PHE A 94 -1.81 -7.67 2.62
CA PHE A 94 -1.45 -6.95 3.84
C PHE A 94 -0.68 -5.65 3.53
N VAL A 95 0.37 -5.75 2.72
CA VAL A 95 1.21 -4.59 2.40
C VAL A 95 0.55 -3.61 1.42
N GLU A 96 -0.27 -4.10 0.48
CA GLU A 96 -1.07 -3.25 -0.41
C GLU A 96 -2.12 -2.46 0.38
N THR A 97 -2.73 -3.05 1.41
CA THR A 97 -3.65 -2.34 2.29
C THR A 97 -2.94 -1.17 2.99
N ILE A 98 -1.75 -1.40 3.56
CA ILE A 98 -0.94 -0.35 4.21
C ILE A 98 -0.56 0.73 3.20
N ALA A 99 0.09 0.33 2.09
CA ALA A 99 0.68 1.27 1.14
C ALA A 99 -0.38 2.18 0.49
N ASN A 100 -1.51 1.60 0.08
CA ASN A 100 -2.57 2.39 -0.53
C ASN A 100 -3.24 3.31 0.49
N TYR A 101 -3.51 2.85 1.72
CA TYR A 101 -4.09 3.72 2.74
C TYR A 101 -3.19 4.93 3.03
N VAL A 102 -1.89 4.71 3.15
CA VAL A 102 -0.93 5.78 3.48
C VAL A 102 -0.78 6.82 2.37
N VAL A 103 -0.74 6.39 1.09
CA VAL A 103 -0.42 7.32 -0.02
C VAL A 103 -1.63 7.87 -0.75
N LYS A 104 -2.78 7.20 -0.73
CA LYS A 104 -3.98 7.67 -1.39
C LYS A 104 -4.65 8.75 -0.55
N SER A 105 -5.10 9.83 -1.19
CA SER A 105 -5.90 10.86 -0.53
C SER A 105 -7.22 10.28 0.00
N ASP A 106 -7.87 10.98 0.94
CA ASP A 106 -9.18 10.60 1.45
C ASP A 106 -10.21 10.38 0.34
N ALA A 107 -10.18 11.23 -0.69
CA ALA A 107 -11.09 11.11 -1.84
C ALA A 107 -10.82 9.85 -2.67
N GLU A 108 -9.55 9.50 -2.89
CA GLU A 108 -9.17 8.28 -3.59
C GLU A 108 -9.51 7.04 -2.75
N TRP A 109 -9.27 7.07 -1.43
CA TRP A 109 -9.66 6.00 -0.54
C TRP A 109 -11.18 5.78 -0.53
N GLN A 110 -11.97 6.85 -0.43
CA GLN A 110 -13.44 6.77 -0.53
C GLN A 110 -13.88 6.21 -1.89
N ASN A 111 -13.19 6.52 -2.98
CA ASN A 111 -13.46 5.93 -4.28
C ASN A 111 -13.19 4.42 -4.30
N ILE A 112 -12.09 3.95 -3.68
CA ILE A 112 -11.80 2.52 -3.49
C ILE A 112 -12.95 1.84 -2.75
N MET A 113 -13.37 2.39 -1.61
CA MET A 113 -14.47 1.86 -0.80
C MET A 113 -15.80 1.86 -1.56
N SER A 114 -16.07 2.90 -2.33
CA SER A 114 -17.26 2.98 -3.19
C SER A 114 -17.30 1.91 -4.27
N GLN A 115 -16.17 1.64 -4.93
CA GLN A 115 -16.04 0.59 -5.94
C GLN A 115 -16.16 -0.81 -5.34
N ALA A 116 -15.68 -0.99 -4.11
CA ALA A 116 -15.81 -2.25 -3.37
C ALA A 116 -17.27 -2.58 -3.02
N GLY A 117 -18.10 -1.55 -2.90
CA GLY A 117 -19.49 -1.72 -2.47
C GLY A 117 -19.62 -2.19 -1.02
N THR A 118 -20.82 -2.57 -0.62
CA THR A 118 -21.09 -2.88 0.80
C THR A 118 -20.29 -4.09 1.28
N VAL A 119 -20.21 -5.14 0.49
CA VAL A 119 -19.56 -6.40 0.93
C VAL A 119 -18.04 -6.27 0.88
N GLY A 120 -17.48 -5.88 -0.27
CA GLY A 120 -16.04 -5.72 -0.41
C GLY A 120 -15.48 -4.63 0.49
N GLY A 121 -16.23 -3.52 0.65
CA GLY A 121 -15.84 -2.42 1.54
C GLY A 121 -15.78 -2.84 3.01
N ALA A 122 -16.71 -3.69 3.48
CA ALA A 122 -16.65 -4.22 4.85
C ALA A 122 -15.40 -5.08 5.06
N LEU A 123 -15.03 -5.92 4.07
CA LEU A 123 -13.82 -6.75 4.15
C LEU A 123 -12.53 -5.89 4.12
N ILE A 124 -12.49 -4.86 3.27
CA ILE A 124 -11.35 -3.93 3.22
C ILE A 124 -11.23 -3.18 4.55
N GLN A 125 -12.35 -2.76 5.15
CA GLN A 125 -12.32 -2.06 6.44
C GLN A 125 -11.81 -3.00 7.55
N GLU A 126 -12.28 -4.24 7.62
CA GLU A 126 -11.79 -5.23 8.59
C GLU A 126 -10.28 -5.46 8.46
N LYS A 127 -9.76 -5.53 7.23
CA LYS A 127 -8.31 -5.60 6.98
C LYS A 127 -7.58 -4.36 7.46
N LEU A 128 -8.13 -3.18 7.20
CA LEU A 128 -7.53 -1.92 7.65
C LEU A 128 -7.49 -1.83 9.18
N ASP A 129 -8.54 -2.29 9.85
CA ASP A 129 -8.59 -2.32 11.31
C ASP A 129 -7.48 -3.23 11.88
N MET A 130 -7.29 -4.43 11.32
CA MET A 130 -6.20 -5.33 11.72
C MET A 130 -4.81 -4.78 11.43
N VAL A 131 -4.64 -4.10 10.29
CA VAL A 131 -3.39 -3.41 9.95
C VAL A 131 -3.10 -2.29 10.94
N THR A 132 -4.11 -1.52 11.32
CA THR A 132 -4.01 -0.43 12.30
C THR A 132 -3.56 -0.96 13.65
N GLU A 133 -4.20 -2.03 14.15
CA GLU A 133 -3.82 -2.69 15.39
C GLU A 133 -2.38 -3.23 15.33
N TYR A 134 -2.02 -3.92 14.26
CA TYR A 134 -0.66 -4.44 14.08
C TYR A 134 0.41 -3.34 14.11
N LEU A 135 0.20 -2.24 13.37
CA LEU A 135 1.16 -1.14 13.32
C LEU A 135 1.29 -0.44 14.67
N SER A 136 0.17 -0.23 15.36
CA SER A 136 0.14 0.36 16.70
C SER A 136 0.84 -0.54 17.72
N ASP A 137 0.42 -1.79 17.83
CA ASP A 137 0.86 -2.68 18.90
C ASP A 137 2.29 -3.19 18.70
N SER A 138 2.63 -3.51 17.45
CA SER A 138 3.95 -4.05 17.15
C SER A 138 5.02 -2.97 17.02
N TRP A 139 4.66 -1.80 16.49
CA TRP A 139 5.64 -0.80 16.06
C TRP A 139 5.44 0.58 16.70
N GLY A 140 4.32 0.81 17.38
CA GLY A 140 3.96 2.13 17.91
C GLY A 140 3.69 3.15 16.79
N ILE A 141 3.28 2.68 15.61
CA ILE A 141 2.97 3.51 14.45
C ILE A 141 1.47 3.76 14.42
N ASP A 142 1.09 5.03 14.48
CA ASP A 142 -0.26 5.49 14.19
C ASP A 142 -0.39 5.67 12.67
N ILE A 143 -1.15 4.78 12.02
CA ILE A 143 -1.29 4.80 10.56
C ILE A 143 -2.07 6.03 10.07
N GLN A 144 -3.01 6.56 10.89
CA GLN A 144 -3.75 7.76 10.55
C GLN A 144 -2.82 8.99 10.56
N ALA A 145 -2.02 9.13 11.61
CA ALA A 145 -1.03 10.20 11.69
C ALA A 145 0.02 10.09 10.57
N LEU A 146 0.41 8.87 10.21
CA LEU A 146 1.30 8.64 9.07
C LEU A 146 0.66 9.06 7.74
N HIS A 147 -0.62 8.69 7.52
CA HIS A 147 -1.38 9.12 6.35
C HIS A 147 -1.43 10.65 6.25
N GLU A 148 -1.81 11.34 7.33
CA GLU A 148 -1.89 12.81 7.38
C GLU A 148 -0.54 13.47 7.04
N GLU A 149 0.55 12.98 7.62
CA GLU A 149 1.90 13.47 7.34
C GLU A 149 2.31 13.25 5.89
N VAL A 150 1.97 12.09 5.31
CA VAL A 150 2.26 11.79 3.90
C VAL A 150 1.46 12.68 2.97
N GLN A 151 0.16 12.91 3.26
CA GLN A 151 -0.68 13.82 2.47
C GLN A 151 -0.16 15.26 2.54
N GLU A 152 0.23 15.74 3.71
CA GLU A 152 0.83 17.06 3.89
C GLU A 152 2.10 17.21 3.05
N ARG A 153 3.01 16.24 3.12
CA ARG A 153 4.25 16.25 2.32
C ARG A 153 3.99 16.20 0.82
N GLN A 154 3.02 15.41 0.39
CA GLN A 154 2.63 15.33 -1.02
C GLN A 154 2.11 16.68 -1.54
N SER A 155 1.37 17.43 -0.72
CA SER A 155 0.84 18.74 -1.10
C SER A 155 1.94 19.76 -1.42
N HIS A 156 3.12 19.60 -0.81
CA HIS A 156 4.28 20.50 -0.98
C HIS A 156 5.33 19.97 -1.96
N ILE A 157 5.10 18.83 -2.59
CA ILE A 157 6.14 18.14 -3.36
C ILE A 157 6.67 18.96 -4.54
N LEU A 158 5.80 19.78 -5.17
CA LEU A 158 6.20 20.65 -6.28
C LEU A 158 6.96 21.91 -5.84
N GLU A 159 6.95 22.19 -4.53
CA GLU A 159 7.69 23.33 -3.93
C GLU A 159 9.11 22.92 -3.53
N MET A 160 9.41 21.62 -3.52
CA MET A 160 10.69 21.08 -3.12
C MET A 160 11.75 21.29 -4.20
N ASP A 161 12.96 21.65 -3.80
CA ASP A 161 14.12 21.65 -4.68
C ASP A 161 14.71 20.23 -4.79
N TRP A 162 14.31 19.51 -5.80
CA TRP A 162 14.76 18.14 -6.08
C TRP A 162 16.23 18.02 -6.45
N THR A 163 16.86 19.14 -6.85
CA THR A 163 18.27 19.16 -7.26
C THR A 163 19.23 19.17 -6.08
N THR A 164 18.74 19.53 -4.88
CA THR A 164 19.54 19.65 -3.65
C THR A 164 19.34 18.48 -2.70
N LEU A 165 18.44 17.55 -2.97
CA LEU A 165 18.25 16.33 -2.18
C LEU A 165 19.51 15.45 -2.28
N LYS A 166 20.24 15.32 -1.18
CA LYS A 166 21.46 14.50 -1.05
C LYS A 166 21.20 13.28 -0.18
#